data_043e386640603513d5e3a3c3e8a32eea
#
_entry.id   043e386640603513d5e3a3c3e8a32eea
#
_cell.length_a   1.000
_cell.length_b   1.000
_cell.length_c   1.000
_cell.angle_alpha   90.00
_cell.angle_beta   90.00
_cell.angle_gamma   90.00
#
_symmetry.space_group_name_H-M   'P 1'
#
loop_
_entity.id
_entity.type
_entity.pdbx_description
1 polymer ?
#
loop_
_entity_poly.entity_id
_entity_poly.type
_entity_poly.pdbx_seq_one_letter_code
_entity_poly.pdbx_strand_id
1 'polypeptide(L)'
;MTAQELAERLTRRFKGVPNFDEHEAIELVEDAMLEHGLSPDSSVPSDKVTLIMLYAQYQGAWQIAFSVAHYFKFTDGEESVDKSMVADNYRKLAKDLQNEYEKEKGELLGSNFRVMNRIDRPITMPPRDPLWRVHNLWRRK
;
A
#
# COMPACT_ATOMS: atom_id res chain seq x y z
N MET A 1 2.09 1.27 -21.64
CA MET A 1 2.17 2.70 -21.34
C MET A 1 3.60 3.06 -20.96
N THR A 2 4.06 4.20 -21.40
CA THR A 2 5.41 4.68 -21.04
C THR A 2 5.37 5.45 -19.70
N ALA A 3 6.53 5.59 -19.06
CA ALA A 3 6.67 6.38 -17.83
C ALA A 3 6.18 7.82 -18.02
N GLN A 4 6.49 8.44 -19.17
CA GLN A 4 6.06 9.79 -19.50
C GLN A 4 4.54 9.93 -19.60
N GLU A 5 3.86 8.98 -20.24
CA GLU A 5 2.37 9.00 -20.32
C GLU A 5 1.73 8.90 -18.93
N LEU A 6 2.34 8.13 -18.04
CA LEU A 6 1.88 8.01 -16.64
C LEU A 6 2.17 9.28 -15.84
N ALA A 7 3.34 9.90 -16.04
CA ALA A 7 3.70 11.18 -15.42
C ALA A 7 2.76 12.33 -15.86
N GLU A 8 2.41 12.42 -17.14
CA GLU A 8 1.40 13.38 -17.61
C GLU A 8 0.03 13.17 -16.96
N ARG A 9 -0.39 11.90 -16.78
CA ARG A 9 -1.64 11.60 -16.07
C ARG A 9 -1.56 12.00 -14.60
N LEU A 10 -0.42 11.77 -13.97
CA LEU A 10 -0.17 12.15 -12.57
C LEU A 10 -0.22 13.68 -12.41
N THR A 11 0.46 14.43 -13.29
CA THR A 11 0.44 15.89 -13.30
C THR A 11 -0.97 16.45 -13.47
N ARG A 12 -1.80 15.84 -14.32
CA ARG A 12 -3.21 16.23 -14.45
C ARG A 12 -4.02 16.03 -13.19
N ARG A 13 -3.73 14.99 -12.40
CA ARG A 13 -4.42 14.70 -11.13
C ARG A 13 -4.02 15.68 -10.03
N PHE A 14 -2.77 16.11 -10.02
CA PHE A 14 -2.25 17.13 -9.09
C PHE A 14 -2.32 18.56 -9.63
N LYS A 15 -3.15 18.79 -10.65
CA LYS A 15 -3.36 20.13 -11.23
C LYS A 15 -3.83 21.11 -10.17
N GLY A 16 -3.08 22.22 -10.02
CA GLY A 16 -3.38 23.27 -9.03
C GLY A 16 -2.67 23.10 -7.69
N VAL A 17 -1.90 22.04 -7.51
CA VAL A 17 -1.01 21.91 -6.35
C VAL A 17 0.24 22.76 -6.57
N PRO A 18 0.55 23.71 -5.67
CA PRO A 18 1.76 24.51 -5.80
C PRO A 18 3.01 23.62 -5.65
N ASN A 19 4.03 23.90 -6.42
CA ASN A 19 5.33 23.20 -6.42
C ASN A 19 5.26 21.71 -6.81
N PHE A 20 4.26 21.30 -7.59
CA PHE A 20 4.22 19.97 -8.17
C PHE A 20 4.45 20.08 -9.68
N ASP A 21 5.68 19.82 -10.07
CA ASP A 21 6.15 19.95 -11.45
C ASP A 21 6.12 18.61 -12.19
N GLU A 22 6.22 18.68 -13.53
CA GLU A 22 6.29 17.49 -14.38
C GLU A 22 7.52 16.61 -14.05
N HIS A 23 8.62 17.24 -13.64
CA HIS A 23 9.84 16.54 -13.24
C HIS A 23 9.59 15.66 -11.99
N GLU A 24 8.92 16.19 -10.98
CA GLU A 24 8.54 15.44 -9.77
C GLU A 24 7.57 14.28 -10.12
N ALA A 25 6.67 14.53 -11.06
CA ALA A 25 5.76 13.47 -11.52
C ALA A 25 6.50 12.32 -12.20
N ILE A 26 7.53 12.62 -13.00
CA ILE A 26 8.36 11.60 -13.65
C ILE A 26 9.14 10.81 -12.60
N GLU A 27 9.79 11.46 -11.65
CA GLU A 27 10.54 10.80 -10.57
C GLU A 27 9.65 9.86 -9.75
N LEU A 28 8.45 10.31 -9.37
CA LEU A 28 7.49 9.49 -8.65
C LEU A 28 7.03 8.25 -9.44
N VAL A 29 6.85 8.38 -10.73
CA VAL A 29 6.47 7.25 -11.60
C VAL A 29 7.64 6.29 -11.77
N GLU A 30 8.86 6.79 -11.94
CA GLU A 30 10.06 5.96 -12.04
C GLU A 30 10.30 5.18 -10.74
N ASP A 31 10.17 5.81 -9.59
CA ASP A 31 10.26 5.16 -8.28
C ASP A 31 9.17 4.09 -8.13
N ALA A 32 7.95 4.39 -8.56
CA ALA A 32 6.86 3.42 -8.54
C ALA A 32 7.14 2.21 -9.44
N MET A 33 7.74 2.43 -10.61
CA MET A 33 8.13 1.35 -11.52
C MET A 33 9.23 0.48 -10.92
N LEU A 34 10.25 1.08 -10.31
CA LEU A 34 11.34 0.37 -9.63
C LEU A 34 10.82 -0.46 -8.45
N GLU A 35 9.93 0.07 -7.63
CA GLU A 35 9.31 -0.66 -6.51
C GLU A 35 8.56 -1.92 -6.98
N HIS A 36 7.98 -1.86 -8.19
CA HIS A 36 7.29 -2.99 -8.80
C HIS A 36 8.17 -3.87 -9.71
N GLY A 37 9.49 -3.68 -9.64
CA GLY A 37 10.47 -4.48 -10.39
C GLY A 37 10.46 -4.21 -11.90
N LEU A 38 10.02 -3.01 -12.32
CA LEU A 38 10.04 -2.56 -13.70
C LEU A 38 11.18 -1.57 -13.92
N SER A 39 11.84 -1.67 -15.07
CA SER A 39 12.81 -0.65 -15.48
C SER A 39 12.09 0.63 -15.94
N PRO A 40 12.60 1.85 -15.61
CA PRO A 40 12.02 3.11 -16.07
C PRO A 40 11.87 3.22 -17.59
N ASP A 41 12.77 2.58 -18.33
CA ASP A 41 12.75 2.55 -19.80
C ASP A 41 11.77 1.53 -20.39
N SER A 42 11.20 0.68 -19.56
CA SER A 42 10.28 -0.37 -20.00
C SER A 42 8.84 0.14 -20.13
N SER A 43 8.07 -0.48 -21.01
CA SER A 43 6.64 -0.23 -21.06
C SER A 43 5.92 -0.92 -19.89
N VAL A 44 5.04 -0.19 -19.24
CA VAL A 44 4.24 -0.73 -18.13
C VAL A 44 3.12 -1.62 -18.68
N PRO A 45 3.01 -2.88 -18.22
CA PRO A 45 1.91 -3.75 -18.60
C PRO A 45 0.58 -3.21 -18.05
N SER A 46 -0.52 -3.45 -18.80
CA SER A 46 -1.84 -2.88 -18.50
C SER A 46 -2.41 -3.28 -17.12
N ASP A 47 -2.06 -4.46 -16.64
CA ASP A 47 -2.45 -4.98 -15.32
C ASP A 47 -1.78 -4.25 -14.15
N LYS A 48 -0.58 -3.70 -14.36
CA LYS A 48 0.17 -2.97 -13.33
C LYS A 48 -0.02 -1.45 -13.37
N VAL A 49 -0.65 -0.90 -14.40
CA VAL A 49 -0.83 0.56 -14.55
C VAL A 49 -1.55 1.18 -13.36
N THR A 50 -2.64 0.57 -12.91
CA THR A 50 -3.42 1.06 -11.77
C THR A 50 -2.59 1.06 -10.49
N LEU A 51 -1.85 -0.01 -10.25
CA LEU A 51 -1.02 -0.19 -9.08
C LEU A 51 0.12 0.85 -9.02
N ILE A 52 0.81 1.07 -10.14
CA ILE A 52 1.88 2.07 -10.25
C ILE A 52 1.32 3.49 -10.06
N MET A 53 0.18 3.79 -10.65
CA MET A 53 -0.46 5.09 -10.49
C MET A 53 -0.91 5.37 -9.06
N LEU A 54 -1.48 4.38 -8.37
CA LEU A 54 -1.84 4.51 -6.96
C LEU A 54 -0.62 4.73 -6.08
N TYR A 55 0.46 3.98 -6.32
CA TYR A 55 1.72 4.16 -5.61
C TYR A 55 2.28 5.58 -5.78
N ALA A 56 2.40 6.05 -7.02
CA ALA A 56 2.90 7.40 -7.32
C ALA A 56 2.01 8.49 -6.70
N GLN A 57 0.69 8.29 -6.69
CA GLN A 57 -0.25 9.25 -6.10
C GLN A 57 -0.11 9.35 -4.59
N TYR A 58 -0.05 8.23 -3.86
CA TYR A 58 0.06 8.33 -2.41
C TYR A 58 1.43 8.87 -1.98
N GLN A 59 2.49 8.52 -2.68
CA GLN A 59 3.81 9.09 -2.44
C GLN A 59 3.83 10.60 -2.70
N GLY A 60 3.25 11.06 -3.82
CA GLY A 60 3.10 12.49 -4.11
C GLY A 60 2.28 13.23 -3.04
N ALA A 61 1.18 12.64 -2.59
CA ALA A 61 0.37 13.22 -1.52
C ALA A 61 1.14 13.30 -0.18
N TRP A 62 1.97 12.31 0.15
CA TRP A 62 2.87 12.37 1.31
C TRP A 62 3.92 13.46 1.18
N GLN A 63 4.57 13.60 0.02
CA GLN A 63 5.55 14.66 -0.22
C GLN A 63 4.94 16.05 -0.04
N ILE A 64 3.74 16.27 -0.58
CA ILE A 64 3.01 17.53 -0.40
C ILE A 64 2.68 17.76 1.07
N ALA A 65 2.19 16.75 1.78
CA ALA A 65 1.90 16.85 3.22
C ALA A 65 3.16 17.22 4.03
N PHE A 66 4.31 16.64 3.69
CA PHE A 66 5.58 16.99 4.33
C PHE A 66 6.02 18.42 4.01
N SER A 67 5.93 18.85 2.76
CA SER A 67 6.33 20.20 2.35
C SER A 67 5.46 21.26 3.05
N VAL A 68 4.17 21.05 3.09
CA VAL A 68 3.23 21.94 3.80
C VAL A 68 3.50 21.94 5.30
N ALA A 69 3.74 20.76 5.91
CA ALA A 69 4.04 20.66 7.34
C ALA A 69 5.35 21.39 7.72
N HIS A 70 6.33 21.46 6.81
CA HIS A 70 7.57 22.18 7.04
C HIS A 70 7.36 23.70 7.14
N TYR A 71 6.48 24.25 6.33
CA TYR A 71 6.14 25.69 6.38
C TYR A 71 5.50 26.11 7.70
N PHE A 72 4.84 25.19 8.43
CA PHE A 72 4.21 25.49 9.72
C PHE A 72 5.17 25.82 10.84
N LYS A 73 6.37 25.28 10.82
CA LYS A 73 7.37 25.53 11.87
C LYS A 73 7.94 26.96 11.84
N PHE A 74 7.68 27.71 10.78
CA PHE A 74 8.34 29.00 10.53
C PHE A 74 7.42 30.19 10.35
N THR A 75 6.09 30.07 10.41
CA THR A 75 5.14 31.17 10.24
C THR A 75 4.32 31.44 11.49
N ASP A 76 4.26 32.69 11.91
CA ASP A 76 3.56 33.19 13.11
C ASP A 76 2.03 32.91 13.10
N GLY A 77 1.57 32.60 14.23
CA GLY A 77 0.27 32.32 14.85
C GLY A 77 -1.05 32.43 14.08
N GLU A 78 -1.30 33.39 13.22
CA GLU A 78 -2.63 33.59 12.60
C GLU A 78 -2.82 32.87 11.24
N GLU A 79 -1.79 32.69 10.45
CA GLU A 79 -1.84 31.91 9.22
C GLU A 79 -1.69 30.38 9.45
N SER A 80 -1.33 29.99 10.65
CA SER A 80 -1.00 28.59 10.97
C SER A 80 -2.20 27.64 10.95
N VAL A 81 -3.41 28.11 11.22
CA VAL A 81 -4.61 27.26 11.34
C VAL A 81 -5.05 26.73 9.98
N ASP A 82 -5.11 27.58 8.97
CA ASP A 82 -5.54 27.15 7.62
C ASP A 82 -4.54 26.21 6.96
N LYS A 83 -3.27 26.45 7.15
CA LYS A 83 -2.21 25.60 6.62
C LYS A 83 -2.19 24.22 7.31
N SER A 84 -2.45 24.11 8.63
CA SER A 84 -2.55 22.82 9.31
C SER A 84 -3.67 21.95 8.77
N MET A 85 -4.82 22.53 8.48
CA MET A 85 -5.92 21.81 7.85
C MET A 85 -5.55 21.27 6.46
N VAL A 86 -4.76 22.04 5.70
CA VAL A 86 -4.27 21.59 4.38
C VAL A 86 -3.34 20.39 4.52
N ALA A 87 -2.37 20.42 5.44
CA ALA A 87 -1.48 19.30 5.70
C ALA A 87 -2.24 18.04 6.15
N ASP A 88 -3.21 18.19 7.03
CA ASP A 88 -4.04 17.09 7.52
C ASP A 88 -4.93 16.51 6.41
N ASN A 89 -5.44 17.34 5.51
CA ASN A 89 -6.21 16.86 4.36
C ASN A 89 -5.33 16.05 3.40
N TYR A 90 -4.11 16.49 3.12
CA TYR A 90 -3.17 15.70 2.30
C TYR A 90 -2.73 14.41 2.99
N ARG A 91 -2.56 14.40 4.31
CA ARG A 91 -2.28 13.17 5.07
C ARG A 91 -3.43 12.16 4.99
N LYS A 92 -4.67 12.64 5.11
CA LYS A 92 -5.86 11.78 4.96
C LYS A 92 -5.94 11.22 3.55
N LEU A 93 -5.79 12.07 2.54
CA LEU A 93 -5.77 11.64 1.14
C LEU A 93 -4.66 10.60 0.88
N ALA A 94 -3.46 10.85 1.39
CA ALA A 94 -2.35 9.90 1.25
C ALA A 94 -2.66 8.54 1.89
N LYS A 95 -3.27 8.53 3.08
CA LYS A 95 -3.68 7.28 3.74
C LYS A 95 -4.78 6.55 2.98
N ASP A 96 -5.75 7.26 2.46
CA ASP A 96 -6.84 6.66 1.68
C ASP A 96 -6.29 6.03 0.39
N LEU A 97 -5.41 6.74 -0.33
CA LEU A 97 -4.73 6.22 -1.51
C LEU A 97 -3.80 5.04 -1.18
N GLN A 98 -3.13 5.08 -0.04
CA GLN A 98 -2.30 3.96 0.43
C GLN A 98 -3.16 2.72 0.72
N ASN A 99 -4.30 2.88 1.36
CA ASN A 99 -5.24 1.78 1.60
C ASN A 99 -5.78 1.18 0.30
N GLU A 100 -6.11 2.02 -0.69
CA GLU A 100 -6.50 1.56 -2.03
C GLU A 100 -5.36 0.79 -2.72
N TYR A 101 -4.14 1.30 -2.63
CA TYR A 101 -2.96 0.62 -3.15
C TYR A 101 -2.74 -0.75 -2.51
N GLU A 102 -2.81 -0.84 -1.18
CA GLU A 102 -2.63 -2.10 -0.46
C GLU A 102 -3.73 -3.11 -0.81
N LYS A 103 -4.96 -2.63 -0.99
CA LYS A 103 -6.07 -3.46 -1.43
C LYS A 103 -5.84 -4.02 -2.84
N GLU A 104 -5.48 -3.17 -3.79
CA GLU A 104 -5.19 -3.56 -5.18
C GLU A 104 -4.00 -4.53 -5.25
N LYS A 105 -2.94 -4.24 -4.49
CA LYS A 105 -1.78 -5.12 -4.35
C LYS A 105 -2.18 -6.48 -3.75
N GLY A 106 -3.05 -6.48 -2.75
CA GLY A 106 -3.58 -7.69 -2.14
C GLY A 106 -4.45 -8.50 -3.10
N GLU A 107 -5.24 -7.86 -3.95
CA GLU A 107 -6.06 -8.53 -4.95
C GLU A 107 -5.19 -9.18 -6.05
N LEU A 108 -4.16 -8.50 -6.52
CA LEU A 108 -3.20 -9.05 -7.49
C LEU A 108 -2.38 -10.22 -6.90
N LEU A 109 -1.95 -10.11 -5.65
CA LEU A 109 -1.24 -11.17 -4.95
C LEU A 109 -2.20 -12.26 -4.43
N GLY A 110 -3.40 -11.89 -4.03
CA GLY A 110 -4.39 -12.76 -3.40
C GLY A 110 -4.96 -13.81 -4.33
N SER A 111 -4.93 -13.60 -5.65
CA SER A 111 -5.30 -14.65 -6.60
C SER A 111 -4.37 -15.87 -6.52
N ASN A 112 -3.13 -15.67 -6.05
CA ASN A 112 -2.15 -16.72 -5.84
C ASN A 112 -2.16 -17.28 -4.40
N PHE A 113 -2.66 -16.53 -3.43
CA PHE A 113 -2.70 -16.94 -2.02
C PHE A 113 -4.01 -17.60 -1.57
N ARG A 114 -5.03 -17.63 -2.40
CA ARG A 114 -6.27 -18.40 -2.13
C ARG A 114 -6.04 -19.91 -1.96
N VAL A 115 -4.87 -20.40 -2.33
CA VAL A 115 -4.49 -21.83 -2.18
C VAL A 115 -3.93 -22.12 -0.78
N MET A 116 -3.58 -21.13 0.01
CA MET A 116 -3.37 -21.33 1.45
C MET A 116 -4.70 -21.21 2.21
N ASN A 117 -5.72 -21.93 1.78
CA ASN A 117 -6.72 -22.35 2.71
C ASN A 117 -5.97 -23.04 3.85
N ARG A 118 -6.01 -22.39 5.02
CA ARG A 118 -5.72 -23.04 6.26
C ARG A 118 -6.16 -24.49 6.15
N ILE A 119 -5.21 -25.37 6.03
CA ILE A 119 -5.42 -26.75 6.37
C ILE A 119 -5.46 -26.73 7.90
N ASP A 120 -6.54 -26.18 8.47
CA ASP A 120 -7.03 -26.62 9.76
C ASP A 120 -7.46 -28.05 9.49
N ARG A 121 -6.48 -28.92 9.38
CA ARG A 121 -6.73 -30.30 9.68
C ARG A 121 -7.34 -30.24 11.07
N PRO A 122 -8.62 -30.62 11.24
CA PRO A 122 -9.04 -30.97 12.57
C PRO A 122 -7.94 -31.90 13.04
N ILE A 123 -7.27 -31.54 14.12
CA ILE A 123 -6.42 -32.48 14.84
C ILE A 123 -7.45 -33.56 15.26
N THR A 124 -7.65 -34.50 14.37
CA THR A 124 -8.25 -35.75 14.76
C THR A 124 -7.23 -36.28 15.75
N MET A 125 -7.46 -36.01 17.05
CA MET A 125 -6.73 -36.70 18.09
C MET A 125 -6.71 -38.14 17.67
N PRO A 126 -5.55 -38.78 17.53
CA PRO A 126 -5.51 -40.19 17.29
C PRO A 126 -6.43 -40.81 18.35
N PRO A 127 -7.28 -41.76 17.99
CA PRO A 127 -8.14 -42.41 18.97
C PRO A 127 -7.23 -42.78 20.14
N ARG A 128 -7.57 -42.27 21.33
CA ARG A 128 -6.77 -42.49 22.53
C ARG A 128 -6.39 -43.95 22.53
N ASP A 129 -5.10 -44.23 22.51
CA ASP A 129 -4.56 -45.57 22.45
C ASP A 129 -5.33 -46.48 23.36
N PRO A 130 -5.74 -47.66 22.91
CA PRO A 130 -6.38 -48.66 23.75
C PRO A 130 -5.51 -49.07 24.95
N LEU A 131 -4.23 -48.64 25.02
CA LEU A 131 -3.34 -48.87 26.15
C LEU A 131 -3.83 -48.33 27.49
N TRP A 132 -4.64 -47.24 27.50
CA TRP A 132 -5.23 -46.79 28.75
C TRP A 132 -6.30 -47.76 29.28
N ARG A 133 -6.94 -48.58 28.40
CA ARG A 133 -7.84 -49.66 28.78
C ARG A 133 -7.07 -50.82 29.42
N VAL A 134 -5.87 -51.09 28.97
CA VAL A 134 -5.05 -52.16 29.50
C VAL A 134 -4.57 -51.80 30.89
N HIS A 135 -4.25 -50.54 31.18
CA HIS A 135 -3.82 -50.09 32.52
C HIS A 135 -4.94 -50.18 33.57
N ASN A 136 -6.19 -50.07 33.17
CA ASN A 136 -7.33 -50.24 34.10
C ASN A 136 -7.71 -51.68 34.37
N LEU A 137 -7.29 -52.64 33.54
CA LEU A 137 -7.52 -54.05 33.73
C LEU A 137 -6.63 -54.66 34.86
N TRP A 138 -5.47 -54.04 35.11
CA TRP A 138 -4.53 -54.49 36.15
C TRP A 138 -4.86 -53.95 37.54
N ARG A 139 -5.80 -53.04 37.69
CA ARG A 139 -6.23 -52.46 38.97
C ARG A 139 -7.42 -53.20 39.61
N ARG A 140 -7.90 -54.25 38.99
CA ARG A 140 -9.05 -55.07 39.51
C ARG A 140 -8.62 -56.43 40.01
N LYS A 141 -7.46 -56.54 40.63
CA LYS A 141 -7.10 -57.70 41.44
C LYS A 141 -6.77 -57.28 42.83
#